data_59704a3558b854c142f7433198b68117
#
_entry.id   59704a3558b854c142f7433198b68117
#
_cell.length_a   1.000
_cell.length_b   1.000
_cell.length_c   1.000
_cell.angle_alpha   90.00
_cell.angle_beta   90.00
_cell.angle_gamma   90.00
#
_symmetry.space_group_name_H-M   'P 1'
#
loop_
_entity.id
_entity.type
_entity.pdbx_description
1 polymer ?
#
loop_
_entity_poly.entity_id
_entity_poly.type
_entity_poly.pdbx_seq_one_letter_code
_entity_poly.pdbx_strand_id
1 'polypeptide(L)' 'ANQEMLKEEQRKEVESDLEKAIQKGLRSGMSKEEMKELFHLIMEE' A
#
# COMPACT_ATOMS: atom_id res chain seq x y z
N ALA A 1 24.60 -9.80 9.22
CA ALA A 1 23.66 -8.83 8.67
C ALA A 1 22.64 -9.53 7.81
N ASN A 2 21.43 -9.52 8.25
CA ASN A 2 20.35 -10.16 7.51
C ASN A 2 19.60 -9.16 6.67
N GLN A 3 20.00 -9.10 5.40
CA GLN A 3 19.29 -8.26 4.44
C GLN A 3 17.84 -8.73 4.27
N GLU A 4 17.61 -10.03 4.46
CA GLU A 4 16.26 -10.58 4.37
C GLU A 4 15.37 -10.09 5.50
N MET A 5 15.88 -10.02 6.73
CA MET A 5 15.12 -9.50 7.86
C MET A 5 14.82 -8.02 7.69
N LEU A 6 15.79 -7.27 7.17
CA LEU A 6 15.60 -5.85 6.91
C LEU A 6 14.52 -5.63 5.85
N LYS A 7 14.53 -6.45 4.81
CA LYS A 7 13.50 -6.38 3.76
C LYS A 7 12.13 -6.69 4.31
N GLU A 8 12.03 -7.66 5.19
CA GLU A 8 10.75 -8.02 5.80
C GLU A 8 10.22 -6.90 6.69
N GLU A 9 11.09 -6.29 7.48
CA GLU A 9 10.69 -5.16 8.32
C GLU A 9 10.21 -3.98 7.48
N GLN A 10 10.94 -3.66 6.42
CA GLN A 10 10.56 -2.58 5.52
C GLN A 10 9.25 -2.91 4.80
N ARG A 11 9.09 -4.17 4.43
CA ARG A 11 7.85 -4.62 3.79
C ARG A 11 6.64 -4.47 4.71
N LYS A 12 6.82 -4.75 5.99
CA LYS A 12 5.75 -4.57 6.97
C LYS A 12 5.39 -3.11 7.14
N GLU A 13 6.38 -2.23 7.13
CA GLU A 13 6.12 -0.80 7.20
C GLU A 13 5.33 -0.32 5.98
N VAL A 14 5.74 -0.75 4.79
CA VAL A 14 5.03 -0.41 3.56
C VAL A 14 3.60 -0.95 3.61
N GLU A 15 3.43 -2.18 4.07
CA GLU A 15 2.10 -2.79 4.20
C GLU A 15 1.21 -1.97 5.13
N SER A 16 1.76 -1.54 6.27
CA SER A 16 1.03 -0.71 7.22
C SER A 16 0.62 0.63 6.60
N ASP A 17 1.54 1.24 5.87
CA ASP A 17 1.25 2.50 5.18
C ASP A 17 0.19 2.33 4.11
N LEU A 18 0.24 1.22 3.37
CA LEU A 18 -0.77 0.91 2.36
C LEU A 18 -2.14 0.69 2.99
N GLU A 19 -2.19 0.01 4.13
CA GLU A 19 -3.44 -0.18 4.85
C GLU A 19 -4.06 1.15 5.26
N LYS A 20 -3.24 2.07 5.75
CA LYS A 20 -3.70 3.41 6.10
C LYS A 20 -4.24 4.15 4.89
N ALA A 21 -3.56 4.04 3.77
CA ALA A 21 -3.99 4.65 2.51
C ALA A 21 -5.33 4.06 2.06
N ILE A 22 -5.49 2.76 2.17
CA ILE A 22 -6.73 2.07 1.81
C ILE A 22 -7.89 2.56 2.69
N GLN A 23 -7.68 2.62 3.99
CA GLN A 23 -8.71 3.10 4.91
C GLN A 23 -9.10 4.54 4.62
N LYS A 24 -8.11 5.37 4.31
CA LYS A 24 -8.35 6.75 3.95
C LYS A 24 -9.19 6.85 2.68
N GLY A 25 -8.88 6.03 1.69
CA GLY A 25 -9.64 5.97 0.46
C GLY A 25 -11.08 5.54 0.69
N LEU A 26 -11.27 4.50 1.50
CA LEU A 26 -12.62 4.02 1.82
C LEU A 26 -13.45 5.07 2.54
N ARG A 27 -12.83 5.82 3.45
CA ARG A 27 -13.52 6.91 4.15
C ARG A 27 -13.93 8.03 3.21
N SER A 28 -13.15 8.26 2.17
CA SER A 28 -13.47 9.30 1.19
C SER A 28 -14.53 8.88 0.18
N GLY A 29 -14.98 7.64 0.26
CA GLY A 29 -16.02 7.11 -0.61
C GLY A 29 -15.50 6.33 -1.81
N MET A 30 -14.22 6.05 -1.88
CA MET A 30 -13.66 5.23 -2.95
C MET A 30 -13.94 3.77 -2.72
N SER A 31 -14.19 3.04 -3.79
CA SER A 31 -14.34 1.59 -3.72
C SER A 31 -12.98 0.92 -3.76
N LYS A 32 -12.94 -0.36 -3.40
CA LYS A 32 -11.71 -1.14 -3.48
C LYS A 32 -11.21 -1.23 -4.91
N GLU A 33 -12.12 -1.32 -5.86
CA GLU A 33 -11.76 -1.40 -7.27
C GLU A 33 -11.13 -0.11 -7.75
N GLU A 34 -11.67 1.02 -7.33
CA GLU A 34 -11.09 2.33 -7.65
C GLU A 34 -9.70 2.47 -7.07
N MET A 35 -9.49 1.97 -5.87
CA MET A 35 -8.17 2.01 -5.25
C MET A 35 -7.17 1.12 -5.98
N LYS A 36 -7.61 -0.06 -6.43
CA LYS A 36 -6.75 -0.93 -7.22
C LYS A 36 -6.31 -0.27 -8.51
N GLU A 37 -7.23 0.40 -9.18
CA GLU A 37 -6.91 1.14 -10.40
C GLU A 37 -5.90 2.25 -10.12
N LEU A 38 -6.10 2.97 -9.03
CA LEU A 38 -5.20 4.05 -8.66
C LEU A 38 -3.81 3.52 -8.35
N PHE A 39 -3.70 2.44 -7.61
CA PHE A 39 -2.42 1.80 -7.33
C PHE A 39 -1.74 1.33 -8.60
N HIS A 40 -2.51 0.78 -9.51
CA HIS A 40 -1.99 0.31 -10.79
C HIS A 40 -1.40 1.46 -11.61
N LEU A 41 -2.10 2.58 -11.65
CA LEU A 41 -1.63 3.77 -12.35
C LEU A 41 -0.34 4.31 -11.73
N ILE A 42 -0.29 4.35 -10.42
CA ILE A 42 0.90 4.84 -9.72
C ILE A 42 2.09 3.93 -9.98
N MET A 43 1.87 2.63 -10.01
CA MET A 43 2.94 1.68 -10.22
C MET A 43 3.43 1.61 -11.66
N GLU A 44 2.61 2.03 -12.62
CA GLU A 44 3.00 2.05 -14.02
C GLU A 44 3.86 3.26 -14.39
N GLU A 45 3.92 4.25 -13.54
CA GLU A 45 4.82 5.37 -13.76
C GLU A 45 6.28 4.93 -13.54
#